data_63301e8935fe95517bc418954a40a307
#
_entry.id   63301e8935fe95517bc418954a40a307
#
_cell.length_a   1.000
_cell.length_b   1.000
_cell.length_c   1.000
_cell.angle_alpha   90.00
_cell.angle_beta   90.00
_cell.angle_gamma   90.00
#
_symmetry.space_group_name_H-M   'P 1'
#
loop_
_entity.id
_entity.type
_entity.pdbx_description
1 polymer ?
#
loop_
_entity_poly.entity_id
_entity_poly.type
_entity_poly.pdbx_seq_one_letter_code
_entity_poly.pdbx_strand_id
1 'polypeptide(L)'
;VPFRCVASDIYRHRKVVFSRGELPLAVRASMSFPLVYQPIMIGDTLMYDGGLYDVYPVDVMLDDFNPDRIIGVDVSTPNTPPGLNDLVGQIENMVMSGYLPKIPDGRGINVVFDLERFGLTHWGAAKEIYEIGYRRGLELADSIKSITTARRTPEEVARRRAEFRKRIRPMEIRDVAVTGTDSNTGRWIIQTFRGSVDSTMTVGEARSGFYKLTSTGRMRNLVPHAAYDTATGTFDIDLHADVTKNFR
;
A
#
# COMPACT_ATOMS: atom_id res chain seq x y z
N VAL A 1 2.93 14.84 -7.39
CA VAL A 1 1.51 14.90 -6.99
C VAL A 1 1.47 14.85 -5.47
N PRO A 2 0.75 15.74 -4.79
CA PRO A 2 0.51 15.61 -3.36
C PRO A 2 -0.19 14.28 -3.05
N PHE A 3 0.20 13.64 -1.95
CA PHE A 3 -0.32 12.33 -1.58
C PHE A 3 -0.51 12.24 -0.07
N ARG A 4 -1.57 11.56 0.35
CA ARG A 4 -1.81 11.16 1.74
C ARG A 4 -2.13 9.68 1.79
N CYS A 5 -1.76 9.07 2.88
CA CYS A 5 -2.06 7.67 3.18
C CYS A 5 -2.51 7.58 4.63
N VAL A 6 -3.56 6.84 4.90
CA VAL A 6 -4.13 6.71 6.24
C VAL A 6 -3.87 5.32 6.78
N ALA A 7 -3.40 5.23 8.02
CA ALA A 7 -3.30 4.00 8.79
C ALA A 7 -3.93 4.20 10.18
N SER A 8 -3.98 3.15 10.97
CA SER A 8 -4.60 3.14 12.29
C SER A 8 -3.62 2.75 13.37
N ASP A 9 -3.51 3.59 14.41
CA ASP A 9 -2.87 3.31 15.68
C ASP A 9 -3.94 2.77 16.64
N ILE A 10 -4.06 1.47 16.74
CA ILE A 10 -5.11 0.85 17.57
C ILE A 10 -4.83 0.99 19.07
N TYR A 11 -3.58 1.19 19.47
CA TYR A 11 -3.22 1.39 20.85
C TYR A 11 -3.71 2.75 21.37
N ARG A 12 -3.57 3.80 20.53
CA ARG A 12 -4.02 5.16 20.85
C ARG A 12 -5.42 5.48 20.30
N HIS A 13 -6.09 4.50 19.68
CA HIS A 13 -7.45 4.63 19.12
C HIS A 13 -7.60 5.83 18.17
N ARG A 14 -6.68 5.98 17.22
CA ARG A 14 -6.70 7.11 16.29
C ARG A 14 -6.24 6.75 14.91
N LYS A 15 -6.72 7.50 13.92
CA LYS A 15 -6.14 7.48 12.58
C LYS A 15 -4.78 8.20 12.57
N VAL A 16 -3.89 7.74 11.70
CA VAL A 16 -2.58 8.35 11.42
C VAL A 16 -2.50 8.69 9.95
N VAL A 17 -2.29 9.97 9.64
CA VAL A 17 -2.19 10.46 8.25
C VAL A 17 -0.72 10.63 7.90
N PHE A 18 -0.24 9.85 6.94
CA PHE A 18 1.11 9.98 6.42
C PHE A 18 1.16 11.05 5.31
N SER A 19 1.93 12.08 5.53
CA SER A 19 2.18 13.17 4.57
C SER A 19 3.64 13.22 4.08
N ARG A 20 4.51 12.46 4.74
CA ARG A 20 5.96 12.39 4.51
C ARG A 20 6.51 11.07 5.02
N GLY A 21 7.76 10.77 4.69
CA GLY A 21 8.44 9.53 5.07
C GLY A 21 8.48 8.53 3.93
N GLU A 22 8.74 7.28 4.26
CA GLU A 22 8.87 6.20 3.28
C GLU A 22 7.51 5.76 2.76
N LEU A 23 7.24 6.06 1.48
CA LEU A 23 5.98 5.72 0.82
C LEU A 23 5.65 4.21 0.90
N PRO A 24 6.58 3.28 0.69
CA PRO A 24 6.29 1.85 0.80
C PRO A 24 5.78 1.44 2.19
N LEU A 25 6.38 1.99 3.25
CA LEU A 25 5.95 1.70 4.62
C LEU A 25 4.56 2.27 4.92
N ALA A 26 4.29 3.50 4.47
CA ALA A 26 2.97 4.13 4.63
C ALA A 26 1.87 3.33 3.91
N VAL A 27 2.13 2.91 2.66
CA VAL A 27 1.19 2.08 1.89
C VAL A 27 1.02 0.71 2.54
N ARG A 28 2.11 0.08 3.01
CA ARG A 28 2.06 -1.21 3.69
C ARG A 28 1.26 -1.12 5.00
N ALA A 29 1.40 -0.04 5.76
CA ALA A 29 0.59 0.21 6.96
C ALA A 29 -0.89 0.34 6.60
N SER A 30 -1.21 1.17 5.61
CA SER A 30 -2.57 1.45 5.15
C SER A 30 -3.36 0.23 4.66
N MET A 31 -2.67 -0.83 4.25
CA MET A 31 -3.27 -2.08 3.79
C MET A 31 -3.13 -3.24 4.79
N SER A 32 -2.68 -2.97 6.01
CA SER A 32 -2.46 -4.01 7.03
C SER A 32 -3.76 -4.40 7.73
N PHE A 33 -4.70 -4.96 6.95
CA PHE A 33 -5.98 -5.43 7.48
C PHE A 33 -5.77 -6.55 8.52
N PRO A 34 -6.36 -6.42 9.72
CA PRO A 34 -6.23 -7.41 10.77
C PRO A 34 -6.60 -8.82 10.29
N LEU A 35 -5.90 -9.84 10.77
CA LEU A 35 -6.04 -11.26 10.43
C LEU A 35 -5.62 -11.63 8.99
N VAL A 36 -5.64 -10.71 8.04
CA VAL A 36 -5.20 -10.96 6.64
C VAL A 36 -3.72 -10.64 6.48
N TYR A 37 -3.28 -9.51 7.03
CA TYR A 37 -1.89 -9.09 6.98
C TYR A 37 -1.33 -8.82 8.37
N GLN A 38 -0.04 -9.11 8.53
CA GLN A 38 0.66 -8.68 9.74
C GLN A 38 0.76 -7.15 9.79
N PRO A 39 0.49 -6.54 10.95
CA PRO A 39 0.71 -5.12 11.13
C PRO A 39 2.19 -4.77 11.00
N ILE A 40 2.48 -3.50 10.73
CA ILE A 40 3.86 -3.02 10.56
C ILE A 40 4.23 -2.04 11.66
N MET A 41 5.45 -2.18 12.17
CA MET A 41 6.01 -1.22 13.11
C MET A 41 6.55 0.00 12.37
N ILE A 42 6.08 1.19 12.71
CA ILE A 42 6.63 2.47 12.21
C ILE A 42 7.02 3.31 13.42
N GLY A 43 8.33 3.51 13.60
CA GLY A 43 8.87 4.02 14.85
C GLY A 43 8.58 3.04 15.99
N ASP A 44 7.91 3.51 17.03
CA ASP A 44 7.49 2.73 18.22
C ASP A 44 6.01 2.30 18.16
N THR A 45 5.33 2.51 17.03
CA THR A 45 3.88 2.32 16.91
C THR A 45 3.55 1.23 15.91
N LEU A 46 2.72 0.29 16.35
CA LEU A 46 2.19 -0.78 15.50
C LEU A 46 1.00 -0.25 14.70
N MET A 47 1.17 -0.24 13.37
CA MET A 47 0.21 0.31 12.43
C MET A 47 -0.62 -0.77 11.76
N TYR A 48 -1.90 -0.48 11.61
CA TYR A 48 -2.90 -1.29 10.94
C TYR A 48 -3.59 -0.51 9.82
N ASP A 49 -4.46 -1.20 9.09
CA ASP A 49 -5.25 -0.64 8.01
C ASP A 49 -6.00 0.64 8.44
N GLY A 50 -5.99 1.64 7.56
CA GLY A 50 -6.65 2.92 7.82
C GLY A 50 -8.16 2.80 8.02
N GLY A 51 -8.78 1.83 7.37
CA GLY A 51 -10.21 1.58 7.44
C GLY A 51 -10.76 1.25 8.82
N LEU A 52 -9.91 0.93 9.81
CA LEU A 52 -10.37 0.75 11.19
C LEU A 52 -10.94 2.02 11.81
N TYR A 53 -10.43 3.20 11.42
CA TYR A 53 -10.88 4.49 11.94
C TYR A 53 -11.32 5.46 10.85
N ASP A 54 -10.89 5.25 9.61
CA ASP A 54 -11.23 6.14 8.50
C ASP A 54 -11.16 5.41 7.16
N VAL A 55 -12.28 4.83 6.77
CA VAL A 55 -12.40 4.09 5.50
C VAL A 55 -12.44 5.00 4.28
N TYR A 56 -12.80 6.29 4.47
CA TYR A 56 -13.02 7.23 3.37
C TYR A 56 -12.59 8.65 3.76
N PRO A 57 -11.29 8.98 3.68
CA PRO A 57 -10.68 10.16 4.30
C PRO A 57 -10.99 11.48 3.57
N VAL A 58 -12.27 11.84 3.50
CA VAL A 58 -12.76 13.11 2.89
C VAL A 58 -12.27 14.32 3.68
N ASP A 59 -12.24 14.23 5.02
CA ASP A 59 -11.73 15.26 5.90
C ASP A 59 -10.26 15.55 5.63
N VAL A 60 -9.43 14.52 5.50
CA VAL A 60 -8.00 14.68 5.15
C VAL A 60 -7.84 15.40 3.80
N MET A 61 -8.71 15.08 2.83
CA MET A 61 -8.68 15.74 1.52
C MET A 61 -9.07 17.22 1.63
N LEU A 62 -10.07 17.54 2.44
CA LEU A 62 -10.53 18.91 2.64
C LEU A 62 -9.53 19.73 3.45
N ASP A 63 -9.00 19.17 4.56
CA ASP A 63 -8.13 19.89 5.48
C ASP A 63 -6.74 20.14 4.89
N ASP A 64 -6.16 19.14 4.22
CA ASP A 64 -4.79 19.23 3.72
C ASP A 64 -4.67 19.84 2.31
N PHE A 65 -5.70 19.71 1.48
CA PHE A 65 -5.64 20.12 0.07
C PHE A 65 -6.70 21.14 -0.32
N ASN A 66 -7.82 21.20 0.38
CA ASN A 66 -8.96 22.05 0.09
C ASN A 66 -9.26 22.17 -1.42
N PRO A 67 -9.46 21.07 -2.15
CA PRO A 67 -9.64 21.09 -3.59
C PRO A 67 -11.00 21.69 -3.96
N ASP A 68 -11.11 22.31 -5.14
CA ASP A 68 -12.38 22.82 -5.67
C ASP A 68 -13.38 21.69 -5.93
N ARG A 69 -12.88 20.53 -6.34
CA ARG A 69 -13.69 19.34 -6.66
C ARG A 69 -13.01 18.07 -6.17
N ILE A 70 -13.82 17.16 -5.64
CA ILE A 70 -13.40 15.83 -5.16
C ILE A 70 -14.07 14.76 -6.03
N ILE A 71 -13.31 13.79 -6.47
CA ILE A 71 -13.81 12.54 -7.00
C ILE A 71 -13.50 11.48 -5.95
N GLY A 72 -14.52 11.05 -5.24
CA GLY A 72 -14.41 9.99 -4.27
C GLY A 72 -14.72 8.64 -4.90
N VAL A 73 -13.94 7.62 -4.58
CA VAL A 73 -14.14 6.24 -5.02
C VAL A 73 -14.33 5.39 -3.78
N ASP A 74 -15.57 4.97 -3.57
CA ASP A 74 -15.97 4.17 -2.43
C ASP A 74 -16.14 2.72 -2.87
N VAL A 75 -15.23 1.88 -2.40
CA VAL A 75 -15.21 0.43 -2.64
C VAL A 75 -15.55 -0.35 -1.36
N SER A 76 -16.03 0.34 -0.32
CA SER A 76 -16.50 -0.31 0.89
C SER A 76 -17.74 -1.14 0.61
N THR A 77 -17.84 -2.29 1.26
CA THR A 77 -19.07 -3.07 1.26
C THR A 77 -20.02 -2.55 2.33
N PRO A 78 -21.35 -2.51 2.08
CA PRO A 78 -22.30 -2.22 3.13
C PRO A 78 -22.11 -3.15 4.33
N ASN A 79 -22.30 -2.63 5.53
CA ASN A 79 -22.27 -3.42 6.76
C ASN A 79 -23.44 -4.41 6.76
N THR A 80 -23.24 -5.58 6.17
CA THR A 80 -24.20 -6.69 6.26
C THR A 80 -23.94 -7.48 7.55
N PRO A 81 -24.98 -7.87 8.30
CA PRO A 81 -24.78 -8.71 9.48
C PRO A 81 -24.07 -10.00 9.11
N PRO A 82 -22.93 -10.32 9.74
CA PRO A 82 -22.18 -11.55 9.43
C PRO A 82 -22.95 -12.78 9.88
N GLY A 83 -22.76 -13.88 9.17
CA GLY A 83 -23.30 -15.19 9.57
C GLY A 83 -22.69 -15.69 10.88
N LEU A 84 -23.38 -16.63 11.55
CA LEU A 84 -22.92 -17.20 12.84
C LEU A 84 -21.52 -17.85 12.76
N ASN A 85 -21.14 -18.38 11.61
CA ASN A 85 -19.86 -19.07 11.39
C ASN A 85 -18.83 -18.17 10.67
N ASP A 86 -19.18 -16.94 10.36
CA ASP A 86 -18.30 -15.97 9.69
C ASP A 86 -17.53 -15.13 10.72
N LEU A 87 -16.50 -15.73 11.32
CA LEU A 87 -15.67 -15.06 12.32
C LEU A 87 -14.95 -13.84 11.78
N VAL A 88 -14.53 -13.86 10.53
CA VAL A 88 -13.83 -12.74 9.89
C VAL A 88 -14.79 -11.58 9.71
N GLY A 89 -15.97 -11.80 9.16
CA GLY A 89 -16.99 -10.76 9.02
C GLY A 89 -17.49 -10.22 10.36
N GLN A 90 -17.57 -11.08 11.41
CA GLN A 90 -17.91 -10.60 12.77
C GLN A 90 -16.85 -9.65 13.31
N ILE A 91 -15.56 -9.98 13.17
CA ILE A 91 -14.46 -9.12 13.61
C ILE A 91 -14.42 -7.85 12.75
N GLU A 92 -14.60 -7.96 11.45
CA GLU A 92 -14.67 -6.82 10.53
C GLU A 92 -15.75 -5.83 10.98
N ASN A 93 -16.95 -6.29 11.24
CA ASN A 93 -18.04 -5.45 11.76
C ASN A 93 -17.78 -4.85 13.15
N MET A 94 -16.98 -5.51 13.98
CA MET A 94 -16.61 -4.99 15.31
C MET A 94 -15.54 -3.90 15.23
N VAL A 95 -14.65 -3.97 14.27
CA VAL A 95 -13.42 -3.19 14.23
C VAL A 95 -13.48 -2.06 13.22
N MET A 96 -14.19 -2.26 12.10
CA MET A 96 -14.31 -1.25 11.06
C MET A 96 -15.24 -0.11 11.49
N SER A 97 -14.83 1.11 11.21
CA SER A 97 -15.70 2.27 11.42
C SER A 97 -16.90 2.20 10.48
N GLY A 98 -18.11 2.15 11.04
CA GLY A 98 -19.34 2.27 10.26
C GLY A 98 -19.64 3.68 9.75
N TYR A 99 -18.76 4.65 10.03
CA TYR A 99 -18.93 6.04 9.62
C TYR A 99 -18.25 6.29 8.26
N LEU A 100 -19.05 6.64 7.27
CA LEU A 100 -18.59 7.08 5.94
C LEU A 100 -18.79 8.60 5.84
N PRO A 101 -17.72 9.40 5.90
CA PRO A 101 -17.81 10.83 5.65
C PRO A 101 -18.34 11.09 4.24
N LYS A 102 -19.21 12.09 4.06
CA LYS A 102 -19.71 12.46 2.75
C LYS A 102 -18.92 13.62 2.17
N ILE A 103 -18.70 13.59 0.86
CA ILE A 103 -18.24 14.76 0.14
C ILE A 103 -19.31 15.86 0.29
N PRO A 104 -18.94 17.09 0.71
CA PRO A 104 -19.90 18.17 0.86
C PRO A 104 -20.64 18.46 -0.45
N ASP A 105 -21.90 18.86 -0.35
CA ASP A 105 -22.74 19.16 -1.51
C ASP A 105 -22.09 20.19 -2.44
N GLY A 106 -22.12 19.92 -3.73
CA GLY A 106 -21.48 20.75 -4.74
C GLY A 106 -19.96 20.69 -4.81
N ARG A 107 -19.29 19.93 -3.92
CA ARG A 107 -17.82 19.79 -3.91
C ARG A 107 -17.28 18.61 -4.70
N GLY A 108 -18.14 17.76 -5.28
CA GLY A 108 -17.68 16.65 -6.08
C GLY A 108 -18.70 15.57 -6.34
N ILE A 109 -18.20 14.39 -6.71
CA ILE A 109 -18.99 13.19 -6.95
C ILE A 109 -18.46 12.04 -6.10
N ASN A 110 -19.37 11.23 -5.59
CA ASN A 110 -19.05 9.96 -4.94
C ASN A 110 -19.40 8.81 -5.90
N VAL A 111 -18.40 7.96 -6.18
CA VAL A 111 -18.54 6.78 -7.02
C VAL A 111 -18.57 5.57 -6.11
N VAL A 112 -19.76 4.99 -5.96
CA VAL A 112 -19.99 3.80 -5.14
C VAL A 112 -20.09 2.58 -6.06
N PHE A 113 -19.56 1.45 -5.60
CA PHE A 113 -19.62 0.17 -6.30
C PHE A 113 -20.34 -0.87 -5.46
N ASP A 114 -21.13 -1.71 -6.14
CA ASP A 114 -21.64 -2.92 -5.53
C ASP A 114 -20.62 -4.05 -5.70
N LEU A 115 -19.85 -4.29 -4.64
CA LEU A 115 -18.82 -5.31 -4.57
C LEU A 115 -19.12 -6.38 -3.51
N GLU A 116 -20.35 -6.46 -2.98
CA GLU A 116 -20.74 -7.37 -1.89
C GLU A 116 -20.40 -8.85 -2.16
N ARG A 117 -20.42 -9.27 -3.42
CA ARG A 117 -20.09 -10.64 -3.82
C ARG A 117 -18.59 -10.98 -3.77
N PHE A 118 -17.73 -9.98 -3.57
CA PHE A 118 -16.28 -10.17 -3.52
C PHE A 118 -15.79 -10.01 -2.09
N GLY A 119 -15.28 -11.08 -1.52
CA GLY A 119 -14.61 -11.02 -0.21
C GLY A 119 -13.18 -10.49 -0.30
N LEU A 120 -12.63 -10.08 0.83
CA LEU A 120 -11.27 -9.52 0.97
C LEU A 120 -10.15 -10.37 0.35
N THR A 121 -10.32 -11.69 0.29
CA THR A 121 -9.31 -12.65 -0.20
C THR A 121 -9.62 -13.17 -1.60
N HIS A 122 -10.59 -12.59 -2.32
CA HIS A 122 -11.04 -13.05 -3.63
C HIS A 122 -10.12 -12.60 -4.78
N TRP A 123 -8.82 -12.89 -4.65
CA TRP A 123 -7.78 -12.47 -5.62
C TRP A 123 -8.02 -12.97 -7.05
N GLY A 124 -8.70 -14.12 -7.19
CA GLY A 124 -9.06 -14.67 -8.50
C GLY A 124 -10.04 -13.81 -9.30
N ALA A 125 -10.80 -12.94 -8.62
CA ALA A 125 -11.79 -12.05 -9.23
C ALA A 125 -11.20 -10.69 -9.69
N ALA A 126 -9.89 -10.46 -9.55
CA ALA A 126 -9.26 -9.17 -9.83
C ALA A 126 -9.59 -8.60 -11.23
N LYS A 127 -9.64 -9.46 -12.25
CA LYS A 127 -10.01 -9.04 -13.61
C LYS A 127 -11.46 -8.57 -13.70
N GLU A 128 -12.38 -9.29 -13.05
CA GLU A 128 -13.80 -8.94 -13.04
C GLU A 128 -14.05 -7.62 -12.29
N ILE A 129 -13.41 -7.43 -11.14
CA ILE A 129 -13.46 -6.18 -10.36
C ILE A 129 -12.91 -5.01 -11.20
N TYR A 130 -11.81 -5.21 -11.92
CA TYR A 130 -11.27 -4.22 -12.84
C TYR A 130 -12.27 -3.81 -13.92
N GLU A 131 -12.94 -4.78 -14.57
CA GLU A 131 -13.92 -4.52 -15.62
C GLU A 131 -15.16 -3.76 -15.10
N ILE A 132 -15.59 -4.06 -13.87
CA ILE A 132 -16.66 -3.30 -13.19
C ILE A 132 -16.23 -1.85 -13.01
N GLY A 133 -15.03 -1.61 -12.46
CA GLY A 133 -14.49 -0.27 -12.27
C GLY A 133 -14.32 0.50 -13.57
N TYR A 134 -13.81 -0.15 -14.61
CA TYR A 134 -13.60 0.45 -15.93
C TYR A 134 -14.91 0.89 -16.57
N ARG A 135 -15.92 0.02 -16.60
CA ARG A 135 -17.26 0.36 -17.12
C ARG A 135 -17.89 1.51 -16.36
N ARG A 136 -17.82 1.47 -15.03
CA ARG A 136 -18.36 2.55 -14.19
C ARG A 136 -17.65 3.88 -14.45
N GLY A 137 -16.34 3.86 -14.64
CA GLY A 137 -15.55 5.04 -15.02
C GLY A 137 -15.98 5.63 -16.38
N LEU A 138 -16.30 4.79 -17.36
CA LEU A 138 -16.82 5.24 -18.66
C LEU A 138 -18.23 5.87 -18.54
N GLU A 139 -19.13 5.27 -17.78
CA GLU A 139 -20.47 5.82 -17.51
C GLU A 139 -20.42 7.22 -16.88
N LEU A 140 -19.45 7.43 -15.98
CA LEU A 140 -19.26 8.69 -15.27
C LEU A 140 -18.40 9.71 -16.01
N ALA A 141 -17.86 9.36 -17.18
CA ALA A 141 -16.90 10.20 -17.89
C ALA A 141 -17.46 11.61 -18.17
N ASP A 142 -18.71 11.75 -18.56
CA ASP A 142 -19.31 13.06 -18.84
C ASP A 142 -19.63 13.84 -17.56
N SER A 143 -20.04 13.18 -16.49
CA SER A 143 -20.19 13.80 -15.17
C SER A 143 -18.85 14.32 -14.64
N ILE A 144 -17.77 13.54 -14.77
CA ILE A 144 -16.42 13.97 -14.40
C ILE A 144 -15.96 15.14 -15.27
N LYS A 145 -16.23 15.09 -16.57
CA LYS A 145 -15.91 16.21 -17.47
C LYS A 145 -16.66 17.49 -17.12
N SER A 146 -17.88 17.40 -16.62
CA SER A 146 -18.71 18.57 -16.27
C SER A 146 -18.15 19.33 -15.05
N ILE A 147 -17.52 18.62 -14.11
CA ILE A 147 -16.95 19.23 -12.90
C ILE A 147 -15.48 19.64 -13.06
N THR A 148 -14.83 19.28 -14.18
CA THR A 148 -13.42 19.63 -14.46
C THR A 148 -13.34 20.77 -15.46
N THR A 149 -12.65 21.84 -15.10
CA THR A 149 -12.47 23.03 -15.97
C THR A 149 -11.21 22.95 -16.83
N ALA A 150 -10.15 22.33 -16.31
CA ALA A 150 -8.88 22.22 -17.02
C ALA A 150 -8.78 20.89 -17.78
N ARG A 151 -8.40 20.97 -19.05
CA ARG A 151 -8.18 19.78 -19.89
C ARG A 151 -6.78 19.80 -20.48
N ARG A 152 -6.25 18.63 -20.71
CA ARG A 152 -4.97 18.42 -21.37
C ARG A 152 -5.15 17.52 -22.57
N THR A 153 -4.37 17.78 -23.61
CA THR A 153 -4.36 16.89 -24.77
C THR A 153 -3.62 15.58 -24.45
N PRO A 154 -3.91 14.49 -25.16
CA PRO A 154 -3.16 13.24 -25.02
C PRO A 154 -1.65 13.42 -25.17
N GLU A 155 -1.23 14.28 -26.10
CA GLU A 155 0.18 14.60 -26.39
C GLU A 155 0.83 15.30 -25.18
N GLU A 156 0.15 16.25 -24.56
CA GLU A 156 0.63 16.93 -23.35
C GLU A 156 0.79 15.95 -22.19
N VAL A 157 -0.17 15.05 -22.01
CA VAL A 157 -0.09 13.98 -21.00
C VAL A 157 1.07 13.04 -21.27
N ALA A 158 1.25 12.61 -22.53
CA ALA A 158 2.37 11.74 -22.94
C ALA A 158 3.72 12.41 -22.69
N ARG A 159 3.86 13.70 -23.07
CA ARG A 159 5.07 14.48 -22.81
C ARG A 159 5.40 14.55 -21.31
N ARG A 160 4.44 14.90 -20.45
CA ARG A 160 4.64 14.96 -19.00
C ARG A 160 5.04 13.62 -18.41
N ARG A 161 4.45 12.53 -18.89
CA ARG A 161 4.83 11.16 -18.48
C ARG A 161 6.27 10.83 -18.90
N ALA A 162 6.66 11.20 -20.10
CA ALA A 162 8.03 11.01 -20.58
C ALA A 162 9.05 11.82 -19.76
N GLU A 163 8.74 13.08 -19.46
CA GLU A 163 9.58 13.93 -18.62
C GLU A 163 9.68 13.40 -17.18
N PHE A 164 8.60 12.89 -16.63
CA PHE A 164 8.61 12.24 -15.31
C PHE A 164 9.48 10.98 -15.32
N ARG A 165 9.33 10.12 -16.32
CA ARG A 165 10.14 8.89 -16.45
C ARG A 165 11.64 9.17 -16.55
N LYS A 166 12.04 10.27 -17.21
CA LYS A 166 13.46 10.68 -17.28
C LYS A 166 14.05 11.03 -15.92
N ARG A 167 13.22 11.40 -14.95
CA ARG A 167 13.66 11.72 -13.58
C ARG A 167 13.74 10.50 -12.66
N ILE A 168 13.13 9.38 -13.07
CA ILE A 168 13.23 8.12 -12.33
C ILE A 168 14.61 7.54 -12.58
N ARG A 169 15.42 7.45 -11.53
CA ARG A 169 16.72 6.80 -11.61
C ARG A 169 16.55 5.28 -11.59
N PRO A 170 17.36 4.52 -12.32
CA PRO A 170 17.41 3.07 -12.17
C PRO A 170 17.67 2.73 -10.70
N MET A 171 16.92 1.78 -10.17
CA MET A 171 17.17 1.29 -8.82
C MET A 171 18.22 0.17 -8.93
N GLU A 172 19.47 0.55 -8.74
CA GLU A 172 20.62 -0.37 -8.62
C GLU A 172 20.96 -0.52 -7.15
N ILE A 173 21.04 -1.75 -6.69
CA ILE A 173 21.31 -2.10 -5.29
C ILE A 173 22.76 -2.52 -5.18
N ARG A 174 23.55 -1.77 -4.40
CA ARG A 174 24.98 -2.01 -4.20
C ARG A 174 25.23 -2.94 -3.03
N ASP A 175 24.78 -2.54 -1.87
CA ASP A 175 25.05 -3.23 -0.62
C ASP A 175 23.80 -3.83 -0.01
N VAL A 176 23.98 -4.99 0.63
CA VAL A 176 22.92 -5.70 1.34
C VAL A 176 23.44 -6.03 2.74
N ALA A 177 22.80 -5.44 3.74
CA ALA A 177 23.02 -5.75 5.15
C ALA A 177 21.87 -6.59 5.70
N VAL A 178 22.09 -7.25 6.82
CA VAL A 178 21.04 -8.01 7.55
C VAL A 178 21.11 -7.65 9.02
N THR A 179 19.95 -7.34 9.58
CA THR A 179 19.76 -7.07 11.01
C THR A 179 18.71 -8.03 11.62
N GLY A 180 18.62 -8.08 12.94
CA GLY A 180 17.62 -8.90 13.66
C GLY A 180 17.97 -10.37 13.85
N THR A 181 19.19 -10.81 13.43
CA THR A 181 19.64 -12.19 13.57
C THR A 181 21.15 -12.27 13.85
N ASP A 182 21.68 -13.49 14.15
CA ASP A 182 23.09 -13.72 14.36
C ASP A 182 23.91 -13.66 13.06
N SER A 183 25.23 -13.50 13.20
CA SER A 183 26.15 -13.29 12.06
C SER A 183 26.19 -14.47 11.06
N ASN A 184 25.96 -15.71 11.49
CA ASN A 184 25.99 -16.87 10.60
C ASN A 184 24.72 -16.92 9.76
N THR A 185 23.59 -16.74 10.41
CA THR A 185 22.29 -16.63 9.77
C THR A 185 22.24 -15.42 8.82
N GLY A 186 22.78 -14.28 9.25
CA GLY A 186 22.88 -13.08 8.42
C GLY A 186 23.68 -13.31 7.14
N ARG A 187 24.83 -13.97 7.23
CA ARG A 187 25.64 -14.34 6.03
C ARG A 187 24.86 -15.25 5.08
N TRP A 188 24.16 -16.25 5.61
CA TRP A 188 23.34 -17.14 4.78
C TRP A 188 22.21 -16.37 4.09
N ILE A 189 21.54 -15.43 4.78
CA ILE A 189 20.51 -14.58 4.21
C ILE A 189 21.09 -13.75 3.06
N ILE A 190 22.22 -13.08 3.27
CA ILE A 190 22.88 -12.27 2.23
C ILE A 190 23.22 -13.14 1.01
N GLN A 191 23.85 -14.29 1.22
CA GLN A 191 24.21 -15.21 0.13
C GLN A 191 22.98 -15.71 -0.65
N THR A 192 21.92 -16.06 0.07
CA THR A 192 20.67 -16.53 -0.56
C THR A 192 19.99 -15.41 -1.33
N PHE A 193 19.97 -14.19 -0.78
CA PHE A 193 19.38 -13.02 -1.40
C PHE A 193 20.14 -12.59 -2.66
N ARG A 194 21.46 -12.48 -2.58
CA ARG A 194 22.32 -12.11 -3.72
C ARG A 194 22.43 -13.22 -4.76
N GLY A 195 22.38 -14.47 -4.34
CA GLY A 195 22.61 -15.60 -5.23
C GLY A 195 24.01 -15.54 -5.85
N SER A 196 24.10 -15.49 -7.17
CA SER A 196 25.37 -15.39 -7.93
C SER A 196 25.75 -13.94 -8.31
N VAL A 197 25.07 -12.93 -7.77
CA VAL A 197 25.34 -11.52 -8.12
C VAL A 197 26.46 -10.96 -7.24
N ASP A 198 27.62 -10.76 -7.82
CA ASP A 198 28.81 -10.25 -7.13
C ASP A 198 28.97 -8.72 -7.22
N SER A 199 28.15 -8.07 -8.07
CA SER A 199 28.16 -6.63 -8.30
C SER A 199 26.85 -5.97 -7.81
N THR A 200 26.46 -4.87 -8.42
CA THR A 200 25.15 -4.26 -8.19
C THR A 200 24.01 -5.17 -8.66
N MET A 201 22.96 -5.24 -7.88
CA MET A 201 21.75 -6.00 -8.19
C MET A 201 20.68 -5.11 -8.82
N THR A 202 19.93 -5.66 -9.73
CA THR A 202 18.67 -5.07 -10.21
C THR A 202 17.53 -5.34 -9.21
N VAL A 203 16.45 -4.59 -9.32
CA VAL A 203 15.20 -4.85 -8.56
C VAL A 203 14.65 -6.26 -8.84
N GLY A 204 14.81 -6.75 -10.08
CA GLY A 204 14.37 -8.11 -10.46
C GLY A 204 15.13 -9.21 -9.71
N GLU A 205 16.44 -9.08 -9.59
CA GLU A 205 17.30 -10.00 -8.83
C GLU A 205 17.01 -9.93 -7.34
N ALA A 206 16.89 -8.73 -6.78
CA ALA A 206 16.53 -8.54 -5.38
C ALA A 206 15.16 -9.15 -5.05
N ARG A 207 14.15 -8.94 -5.91
CA ARG A 207 12.85 -9.58 -5.76
C ARG A 207 12.93 -11.10 -5.80
N SER A 208 13.72 -11.66 -6.70
CA SER A 208 13.93 -13.11 -6.79
C SER A 208 14.61 -13.66 -5.54
N GLY A 209 15.61 -12.95 -5.02
CA GLY A 209 16.28 -13.29 -3.76
C GLY A 209 15.34 -13.26 -2.56
N PHE A 210 14.49 -12.22 -2.50
CA PHE A 210 13.47 -12.09 -1.46
C PHE A 210 12.47 -13.25 -1.48
N TYR A 211 11.96 -13.63 -2.64
CA TYR A 211 11.06 -14.78 -2.77
C TYR A 211 11.73 -16.10 -2.40
N LYS A 212 13.01 -16.29 -2.75
CA LYS A 212 13.76 -17.48 -2.32
C LYS A 212 13.80 -17.56 -0.80
N LEU A 213 14.13 -16.47 -0.11
CA LEU A 213 14.20 -16.44 1.36
C LEU A 213 12.84 -16.73 2.00
N THR A 214 11.79 -16.05 1.58
CA THR A 214 10.45 -16.20 2.15
C THR A 214 9.84 -17.57 1.89
N SER A 215 10.16 -18.21 0.76
CA SER A 215 9.69 -19.56 0.43
C SER A 215 10.37 -20.67 1.22
N THR A 216 11.48 -20.40 1.94
CA THR A 216 12.15 -21.42 2.75
C THR A 216 11.36 -21.85 3.99
N GLY A 217 10.35 -21.09 4.41
CA GLY A 217 9.63 -21.28 5.68
C GLY A 217 10.49 -20.98 6.93
N ARG A 218 11.75 -20.51 6.75
CA ARG A 218 12.67 -20.19 7.84
C ARG A 218 12.53 -18.76 8.37
N MET A 219 11.89 -17.89 7.60
CA MET A 219 11.61 -16.51 7.97
C MET A 219 10.23 -16.41 8.59
N ARG A 220 10.14 -15.89 9.82
CA ARG A 220 8.88 -15.45 10.41
C ARG A 220 8.48 -14.12 9.84
N ASN A 221 9.45 -13.22 9.71
CA ASN A 221 9.29 -11.94 9.07
C ASN A 221 10.59 -11.54 8.37
N LEU A 222 10.48 -10.84 7.24
CA LEU A 222 11.62 -10.31 6.49
C LEU A 222 11.19 -8.95 5.90
N VAL A 223 11.74 -7.88 6.47
CA VAL A 223 11.39 -6.51 6.07
C VAL A 223 12.58 -5.85 5.39
N PRO A 224 12.50 -5.54 4.09
CA PRO A 224 13.54 -4.81 3.40
C PRO A 224 13.38 -3.30 3.62
N HIS A 225 14.47 -2.63 3.99
CA HIS A 225 14.59 -1.18 3.98
C HIS A 225 15.62 -0.78 2.93
N ALA A 226 15.24 0.12 2.03
CA ALA A 226 16.14 0.64 1.00
C ALA A 226 16.50 2.08 1.28
N ALA A 227 17.78 2.38 1.40
CA ALA A 227 18.31 3.73 1.56
C ALA A 227 19.03 4.15 0.27
N TYR A 228 18.71 5.35 -0.23
CA TYR A 228 19.39 5.90 -1.41
C TYR A 228 20.67 6.63 -1.00
N ASP A 229 21.80 6.17 -1.53
CA ASP A 229 23.07 6.85 -1.40
C ASP A 229 23.23 7.89 -2.53
N THR A 230 23.21 9.17 -2.17
CA THR A 230 23.36 10.26 -3.12
C THR A 230 24.77 10.40 -3.71
N ALA A 231 25.78 9.87 -3.02
CA ALA A 231 27.18 9.94 -3.47
C ALA A 231 27.46 8.94 -4.60
N THR A 232 26.92 7.73 -4.49
CA THR A 232 27.10 6.67 -5.48
C THR A 232 25.98 6.60 -6.50
N GLY A 233 24.81 7.14 -6.17
CA GLY A 233 23.60 7.05 -7.02
C GLY A 233 22.92 5.68 -6.98
N THR A 234 23.27 4.83 -6.01
CA THR A 234 22.77 3.47 -5.81
C THR A 234 21.92 3.38 -4.54
N PHE A 235 21.30 2.23 -4.33
CA PHE A 235 20.57 1.91 -3.10
C PHE A 235 21.35 0.87 -2.30
N ASP A 236 21.30 1.03 -0.98
CA ASP A 236 21.74 0.00 -0.03
C ASP A 236 20.45 -0.59 0.60
N ILE A 237 20.40 -1.91 0.79
CA ILE A 237 19.26 -2.60 1.40
C ILE A 237 19.69 -3.17 2.75
N ASP A 238 18.91 -2.86 3.79
CA ASP A 238 18.93 -3.60 5.06
C ASP A 238 17.73 -4.55 5.13
N LEU A 239 18.00 -5.83 5.32
CA LEU A 239 17.01 -6.87 5.51
C LEU A 239 16.85 -7.13 7.01
N HIS A 240 15.82 -6.57 7.62
CA HIS A 240 15.49 -6.92 9.01
C HIS A 240 14.80 -8.28 9.04
N ALA A 241 15.48 -9.29 9.61
CA ALA A 241 15.05 -10.68 9.59
C ALA A 241 14.66 -11.17 10.99
N ASP A 242 13.40 -11.63 11.14
CA ASP A 242 12.95 -12.45 12.27
C ASP A 242 12.87 -13.91 11.79
N VAL A 243 13.77 -14.74 12.34
CA VAL A 243 13.89 -16.14 11.94
C VAL A 243 13.13 -17.08 12.89
N THR A 244 12.66 -18.20 12.37
CA THR A 244 12.02 -19.22 13.19
C THR A 244 13.03 -19.87 14.16
N LYS A 245 12.56 -20.28 15.35
CA LYS A 245 13.44 -20.90 16.39
C LYS A 245 14.17 -22.17 15.92
N ASN A 246 13.74 -22.81 14.84
CA ASN A 246 14.33 -24.03 14.28
C ASN A 246 15.35 -23.75 13.17
N PHE A 247 15.90 -22.55 13.11
CA PHE A 247 16.99 -22.21 12.21
C PHE A 247 18.30 -22.79 12.76
N ARG A 248 18.61 -24.06 12.43
CA ARG A 248 19.87 -24.73 12.69
C ARG A 248 20.47 -25.29 11.41
#